data_450bec1b293509e687aafc6784a2ecb1
#
_entry.id   450bec1b293509e687aafc6784a2ecb1
#
_cell.length_a   1.000
_cell.length_b   1.000
_cell.length_c   1.000
_cell.angle_alpha   90.00
_cell.angle_beta   90.00
_cell.angle_gamma   90.00
#
_symmetry.space_group_name_H-M   'P 1'
#
loop_
_entity.id
_entity.type
_entity.pdbx_description
1 polymer ?
#
loop_
_entity_poly.entity_id
_entity_poly.type
_entity_poly.pdbx_seq_one_letter_code
_entity_poly.pdbx_strand_id
1 'polypeptide(L)'
;MAAKTLSAADGKVQAYDPIWSEIRREATSAMTAEPALGSFIYATVLSHDRLEDAICHRLAQRLDHSEVEAVLINQTFQAVLDKRPELGGIFRADLAAVFDRDPACNRYIDPLLYFKGFHALATHRFANALWHDGRRDFALFLQSQSSRTFNVDIHPAAKFGQGIMIDHATGIVIGETAVVGNNCSFLHGVTLGGSGKDIGDRHPKIGESVLIGAGA
;
A
#
# COMPACT_ATOMS: atom_id res chain seq x y z
N MET A 1 -45.35 -33.14 -16.66
CA MET A 1 -45.03 -32.15 -15.62
C MET A 1 -43.51 -32.19 -15.37
N ALA A 2 -42.77 -31.23 -15.90
CA ALA A 2 -41.31 -31.18 -15.76
C ALA A 2 -40.97 -30.28 -14.57
N ALA A 3 -40.27 -30.85 -13.58
CA ALA A 3 -39.78 -30.12 -12.44
C ALA A 3 -38.60 -29.24 -12.86
N LYS A 4 -38.75 -27.92 -12.67
CA LYS A 4 -37.72 -26.92 -12.86
C LYS A 4 -36.76 -27.00 -11.68
N THR A 5 -35.56 -27.51 -11.93
CA THR A 5 -34.44 -27.42 -10.97
C THR A 5 -34.00 -25.97 -10.89
N LEU A 6 -34.18 -25.35 -9.72
CA LEU A 6 -33.61 -24.07 -9.37
C LEU A 6 -32.10 -24.28 -9.15
N SER A 7 -31.28 -23.68 -10.00
CA SER A 7 -29.85 -23.55 -9.83
C SER A 7 -29.57 -22.69 -8.57
N ALA A 8 -28.90 -23.27 -7.60
CA ALA A 8 -28.38 -22.53 -6.46
C ALA A 8 -27.30 -21.55 -6.97
N ALA A 9 -27.59 -20.26 -6.92
CA ALA A 9 -26.59 -19.22 -7.09
C ALA A 9 -25.56 -19.36 -5.95
N ASP A 10 -24.30 -19.60 -6.30
CA ASP A 10 -23.16 -19.58 -5.36
C ASP A 10 -23.00 -18.17 -4.77
N GLY A 11 -23.80 -17.88 -3.78
CA GLY A 11 -23.62 -16.72 -2.91
C GLY A 11 -22.44 -17.02 -1.97
N LYS A 12 -21.20 -16.75 -2.41
CA LYS A 12 -20.08 -16.64 -1.49
C LYS A 12 -20.45 -15.54 -0.49
N VAL A 13 -20.75 -15.92 0.76
CA VAL A 13 -20.88 -14.97 1.86
C VAL A 13 -19.50 -14.32 1.98
N GLN A 14 -19.39 -13.06 1.56
CA GLN A 14 -18.17 -12.29 1.70
C GLN A 14 -17.93 -12.11 3.19
N ALA A 15 -16.77 -12.57 3.68
CA ALA A 15 -16.42 -12.40 5.08
C ALA A 15 -16.47 -10.90 5.43
N TYR A 16 -17.08 -10.59 6.58
CA TYR A 16 -17.18 -9.20 7.04
C TYR A 16 -15.79 -8.60 7.24
N ASP A 17 -15.52 -7.50 6.54
CA ASP A 17 -14.28 -6.73 6.62
C ASP A 17 -14.54 -5.43 7.39
N PRO A 18 -14.19 -5.34 8.67
CA PRO A 18 -14.51 -4.18 9.49
C PRO A 18 -13.77 -2.92 9.04
N ILE A 19 -12.51 -3.02 8.61
CA ILE A 19 -11.73 -1.86 8.15
C ILE A 19 -12.32 -1.31 6.86
N TRP A 20 -12.62 -2.16 5.88
CA TRP A 20 -13.21 -1.72 4.62
C TRP A 20 -14.62 -1.15 4.81
N SER A 21 -15.42 -1.76 5.66
CA SER A 21 -16.75 -1.26 5.99
C SER A 21 -16.70 0.14 6.61
N GLU A 22 -15.74 0.37 7.50
CA GLU A 22 -15.54 1.68 8.12
C GLU A 22 -15.05 2.73 7.10
N ILE A 23 -14.07 2.40 6.25
CA ILE A 23 -13.60 3.28 5.18
C ILE A 23 -14.75 3.70 4.26
N ARG A 24 -15.65 2.79 3.89
CA ARG A 24 -16.80 3.11 3.05
C ARG A 24 -17.79 4.03 3.76
N ARG A 25 -18.02 3.82 5.07
CA ARG A 25 -18.85 4.68 5.89
C ARG A 25 -18.27 6.10 5.96
N GLU A 26 -16.97 6.19 6.23
CA GLU A 26 -16.23 7.46 6.29
C GLU A 26 -16.23 8.18 4.94
N ALA A 27 -16.08 7.45 3.83
CA ALA A 27 -16.16 7.98 2.46
C ALA A 27 -17.53 8.63 2.19
N THR A 28 -18.61 7.97 2.57
CA THR A 28 -19.98 8.52 2.41
C THR A 28 -20.15 9.80 3.22
N SER A 29 -19.68 9.83 4.46
CA SER A 29 -19.71 11.02 5.31
C SER A 29 -18.87 12.17 4.73
N ALA A 30 -17.67 11.87 4.22
CA ALA A 30 -16.77 12.86 3.64
C ALA A 30 -17.35 13.48 2.35
N MET A 31 -18.02 12.70 1.50
CA MET A 31 -18.71 13.21 0.30
C MET A 31 -19.85 14.17 0.68
N THR A 32 -20.56 13.90 1.77
CA THR A 32 -21.63 14.76 2.25
C THR A 32 -21.09 16.07 2.81
N ALA A 33 -19.97 16.00 3.55
CA ALA A 33 -19.35 17.16 4.17
C ALA A 33 -18.61 18.05 3.16
N GLU A 34 -18.02 17.47 2.12
CA GLU A 34 -17.22 18.14 1.08
C GLU A 34 -17.61 17.67 -0.33
N PRO A 35 -18.72 18.20 -0.89
CA PRO A 35 -19.21 17.77 -2.20
C PRO A 35 -18.22 18.02 -3.35
N ALA A 36 -17.32 18.99 -3.21
CA ALA A 36 -16.29 19.28 -4.21
C ALA A 36 -15.32 18.10 -4.43
N LEU A 37 -15.13 17.25 -3.41
CA LEU A 37 -14.33 16.03 -3.50
C LEU A 37 -15.15 14.78 -3.83
N GLY A 38 -16.46 14.93 -4.05
CA GLY A 38 -17.38 13.79 -4.22
C GLY A 38 -16.98 12.82 -5.30
N SER A 39 -16.66 13.31 -6.50
CA SER A 39 -16.24 12.45 -7.63
C SER A 39 -14.94 11.71 -7.33
N PHE A 40 -13.98 12.37 -6.67
CA PHE A 40 -12.71 11.77 -6.27
C PHE A 40 -12.91 10.65 -5.25
N ILE A 41 -13.69 10.91 -4.19
CA ILE A 41 -13.95 9.93 -3.12
C ILE A 41 -14.74 8.74 -3.68
N TYR A 42 -15.76 9.02 -4.51
CA TYR A 42 -16.54 7.96 -5.14
C TYR A 42 -15.65 7.07 -6.02
N ALA A 43 -14.87 7.65 -6.93
CA ALA A 43 -14.01 6.89 -7.84
C ALA A 43 -12.92 6.10 -7.10
N THR A 44 -12.41 6.63 -5.97
CA THR A 44 -11.32 5.98 -5.23
C THR A 44 -11.82 4.92 -4.26
N VAL A 45 -13.00 5.08 -3.67
CA VAL A 45 -13.49 4.20 -2.59
C VAL A 45 -14.80 3.52 -2.95
N LEU A 46 -15.86 4.30 -3.20
CA LEU A 46 -17.23 3.76 -3.22
C LEU A 46 -17.55 2.96 -4.48
N SER A 47 -16.81 3.18 -5.58
CA SER A 47 -16.95 2.40 -6.83
C SER A 47 -16.31 1.01 -6.76
N HIS A 48 -15.63 0.67 -5.66
CA HIS A 48 -14.95 -0.60 -5.48
C HIS A 48 -15.64 -1.48 -4.43
N ASP A 49 -15.61 -2.81 -4.65
CA ASP A 49 -16.17 -3.78 -3.71
C ASP A 49 -15.17 -4.21 -2.63
N ARG A 50 -13.86 -4.14 -2.93
CA ARG A 50 -12.80 -4.57 -2.02
C ARG A 50 -11.80 -3.44 -1.75
N LEU A 51 -11.19 -3.47 -0.56
CA LEU A 51 -10.13 -2.55 -0.17
C LEU A 51 -8.95 -2.60 -1.15
N GLU A 52 -8.57 -3.80 -1.56
CA GLU A 52 -7.44 -4.02 -2.46
C GLU A 52 -7.62 -3.28 -3.80
N ASP A 53 -8.84 -3.30 -4.35
CA ASP A 53 -9.16 -2.64 -5.61
C ASP A 53 -9.07 -1.11 -5.48
N ALA A 54 -9.54 -0.58 -4.34
CA ALA A 54 -9.41 0.83 -4.01
C ALA A 54 -7.94 1.26 -3.87
N ILE A 55 -7.11 0.44 -3.20
CA ILE A 55 -5.65 0.67 -3.09
C ILE A 55 -5.01 0.66 -4.47
N CYS A 56 -5.27 -0.36 -5.30
CA CYS A 56 -4.73 -0.44 -6.66
C CYS A 56 -5.11 0.79 -7.48
N HIS A 57 -6.38 1.18 -7.47
CA HIS A 57 -6.86 2.38 -8.16
C HIS A 57 -6.13 3.63 -7.67
N ARG A 58 -6.10 3.84 -6.34
CA ARG A 58 -5.47 5.03 -5.76
C ARG A 58 -3.99 5.15 -6.09
N LEU A 59 -3.26 4.06 -5.95
CA LEU A 59 -1.82 4.04 -6.25
C LEU A 59 -1.57 4.23 -7.74
N ALA A 60 -2.31 3.57 -8.61
CA ALA A 60 -2.18 3.73 -10.06
C ALA A 60 -2.37 5.19 -10.50
N GLN A 61 -3.39 5.88 -9.95
CA GLN A 61 -3.61 7.30 -10.22
C GLN A 61 -2.47 8.20 -9.68
N ARG A 62 -1.87 7.84 -8.56
CA ARG A 62 -0.75 8.60 -7.98
C ARG A 62 0.57 8.39 -8.72
N LEU A 63 0.78 7.20 -9.28
CA LEU A 63 2.01 6.79 -9.97
C LEU A 63 1.91 6.96 -11.49
N ASP A 64 0.80 7.49 -11.98
CA ASP A 64 0.56 7.76 -13.39
C ASP A 64 1.70 8.55 -14.03
N HIS A 65 2.12 8.12 -15.22
CA HIS A 65 3.20 8.74 -15.97
C HIS A 65 2.92 8.68 -17.46
N SER A 66 3.41 9.68 -18.22
CA SER A 66 3.21 9.75 -19.67
C SER A 66 3.73 8.54 -20.45
N GLU A 67 4.68 7.78 -19.90
CA GLU A 67 5.25 6.58 -20.51
C GLU A 67 4.59 5.29 -20.05
N VAL A 68 3.99 5.29 -18.85
CA VAL A 68 3.29 4.14 -18.26
C VAL A 68 2.03 4.63 -17.56
N GLU A 69 0.92 4.51 -18.26
CA GLU A 69 -0.38 5.03 -17.80
C GLU A 69 -0.95 4.27 -16.60
N ALA A 70 -1.76 4.97 -15.81
CA ALA A 70 -2.44 4.43 -14.62
C ALA A 70 -3.17 3.11 -14.89
N VAL A 71 -3.77 2.95 -16.05
CA VAL A 71 -4.50 1.72 -16.41
C VAL A 71 -3.57 0.51 -16.44
N LEU A 72 -2.36 0.63 -16.98
CA LEU A 72 -1.39 -0.45 -17.03
C LEU A 72 -0.82 -0.77 -15.63
N ILE A 73 -0.59 0.26 -14.83
CA ILE A 73 -0.16 0.09 -13.43
C ILE A 73 -1.23 -0.67 -12.64
N ASN A 74 -2.50 -0.26 -12.76
CA ASN A 74 -3.61 -0.92 -12.09
C ASN A 74 -3.75 -2.39 -12.51
N GLN A 75 -3.74 -2.69 -13.81
CA GLN A 75 -3.77 -4.07 -14.31
C GLN A 75 -2.62 -4.91 -13.76
N THR A 76 -1.41 -4.33 -13.65
CA THR A 76 -0.26 -5.02 -13.08
C THR A 76 -0.46 -5.31 -11.59
N PHE A 77 -1.02 -4.37 -10.82
CA PHE A 77 -1.33 -4.57 -9.41
C PHE A 77 -2.39 -5.64 -9.19
N GLN A 78 -3.46 -5.65 -10.00
CA GLN A 78 -4.47 -6.70 -9.94
C GLN A 78 -3.86 -8.09 -10.22
N ALA A 79 -3.02 -8.20 -11.25
CA ALA A 79 -2.33 -9.47 -11.55
C ALA A 79 -1.38 -9.94 -10.42
N VAL A 80 -0.83 -9.01 -9.62
CA VAL A 80 -0.07 -9.34 -8.41
C VAL A 80 -1.01 -9.86 -7.33
N LEU A 81 -2.14 -9.21 -7.08
CA LEU A 81 -3.13 -9.62 -6.06
C LEU A 81 -3.71 -11.00 -6.34
N ASP A 82 -3.95 -11.32 -7.62
CA ASP A 82 -4.43 -12.65 -8.02
C ASP A 82 -3.45 -13.77 -7.63
N LYS A 83 -2.15 -13.49 -7.66
CA LYS A 83 -1.09 -14.42 -7.29
C LYS A 83 -0.76 -14.39 -5.80
N ARG A 84 -0.99 -13.27 -5.13
CA ARG A 84 -0.58 -12.98 -3.74
C ARG A 84 -1.74 -12.39 -2.93
N PRO A 85 -2.80 -13.15 -2.72
CA PRO A 85 -3.99 -12.67 -1.99
C PRO A 85 -3.69 -12.29 -0.54
N GLU A 86 -2.58 -12.78 0.04
CA GLU A 86 -2.11 -12.43 1.38
C GLU A 86 -1.80 -10.94 1.54
N LEU A 87 -1.49 -10.22 0.45
CA LEU A 87 -1.27 -8.77 0.48
C LEU A 87 -2.48 -8.01 1.03
N GLY A 88 -3.69 -8.53 0.83
CA GLY A 88 -4.89 -7.93 1.39
C GLY A 88 -4.86 -7.83 2.93
N GLY A 89 -4.40 -8.89 3.61
CA GLY A 89 -4.20 -8.88 5.06
C GLY A 89 -3.10 -7.92 5.50
N ILE A 90 -2.03 -7.86 4.74
CA ILE A 90 -0.88 -6.97 5.01
C ILE A 90 -1.29 -5.49 4.89
N PHE A 91 -2.05 -5.12 3.86
CA PHE A 91 -2.56 -3.74 3.72
C PHE A 91 -3.45 -3.32 4.88
N ARG A 92 -4.30 -4.22 5.38
CA ARG A 92 -5.14 -3.96 6.56
C ARG A 92 -4.30 -3.76 7.81
N ALA A 93 -3.27 -4.58 8.01
CA ALA A 93 -2.34 -4.44 9.14
C ALA A 93 -1.59 -3.09 9.07
N ASP A 94 -1.17 -2.65 7.88
CA ASP A 94 -0.48 -1.38 7.71
C ASP A 94 -1.43 -0.18 7.91
N LEU A 95 -2.68 -0.26 7.45
CA LEU A 95 -3.71 0.77 7.72
C LEU A 95 -4.00 0.88 9.21
N ALA A 96 -4.19 -0.26 9.89
CA ALA A 96 -4.41 -0.29 11.32
C ALA A 96 -3.22 0.29 12.09
N ALA A 97 -2.00 0.00 11.66
CA ALA A 97 -0.78 0.55 12.27
C ALA A 97 -0.73 2.08 12.21
N VAL A 98 -1.16 2.68 11.09
CA VAL A 98 -1.26 4.16 10.98
C VAL A 98 -2.34 4.68 11.91
N PHE A 99 -3.54 4.10 11.86
CA PHE A 99 -4.68 4.53 12.69
C PHE A 99 -4.39 4.46 14.20
N ASP A 100 -3.72 3.38 14.63
CA ASP A 100 -3.46 3.13 16.05
C ASP A 100 -2.31 3.97 16.62
N ARG A 101 -1.34 4.38 15.77
CA ARG A 101 -0.08 4.98 16.26
C ARG A 101 0.11 6.45 15.89
N ASP A 102 -0.61 6.96 14.90
CA ASP A 102 -0.59 8.36 14.54
C ASP A 102 -1.73 9.11 15.27
N PRO A 103 -1.41 9.94 16.30
CA PRO A 103 -2.45 10.68 17.03
C PRO A 103 -3.25 11.65 16.15
N ALA A 104 -2.74 12.02 14.97
CA ALA A 104 -3.43 12.89 14.03
C ALA A 104 -4.38 12.12 13.11
N CYS A 105 -4.24 10.80 13.02
CA CYS A 105 -5.08 9.92 12.20
C CYS A 105 -6.25 9.40 13.01
N ASN A 106 -7.45 9.86 12.73
CA ASN A 106 -8.67 9.44 13.41
C ASN A 106 -9.72 8.81 12.50
N ARG A 107 -9.35 8.55 11.24
CA ARG A 107 -10.18 7.87 10.24
C ARG A 107 -9.31 6.92 9.41
N TYR A 108 -9.80 5.71 9.14
CA TYR A 108 -9.12 4.76 8.27
C TYR A 108 -9.00 5.21 6.81
N ILE A 109 -9.91 6.06 6.35
CA ILE A 109 -9.87 6.61 4.99
C ILE A 109 -8.70 7.58 4.76
N ASP A 110 -8.18 8.25 5.80
CA ASP A 110 -7.14 9.27 5.65
C ASP A 110 -5.83 8.71 5.10
N PRO A 111 -5.25 7.61 5.62
CA PRO A 111 -4.06 7.02 5.01
C PRO A 111 -4.31 6.50 3.58
N LEU A 112 -5.49 5.95 3.30
CA LEU A 112 -5.83 5.48 1.96
C LEU A 112 -5.86 6.63 0.95
N LEU A 113 -6.44 7.77 1.30
CA LEU A 113 -6.60 8.90 0.36
C LEU A 113 -5.39 9.82 0.30
N TYR A 114 -4.72 10.07 1.44
CA TYR A 114 -3.85 11.24 1.57
C TYR A 114 -2.44 10.94 2.04
N PHE A 115 -2.19 9.89 2.83
CA PHE A 115 -0.89 9.72 3.48
C PHE A 115 0.11 9.05 2.56
N LYS A 116 1.10 9.82 2.13
CA LYS A 116 2.11 9.33 1.18
C LYS A 116 2.99 8.21 1.74
N GLY A 117 3.13 8.10 3.07
CA GLY A 117 3.85 7.00 3.73
C GLY A 117 3.17 5.66 3.48
N PHE A 118 1.85 5.60 3.65
CA PHE A 118 1.06 4.40 3.31
C PHE A 118 1.14 4.10 1.81
N HIS A 119 1.01 5.12 0.95
CA HIS A 119 1.09 4.94 -0.50
C HIS A 119 2.45 4.39 -0.95
N ALA A 120 3.55 4.92 -0.40
CA ALA A 120 4.91 4.46 -0.70
C ALA A 120 5.14 3.02 -0.25
N LEU A 121 4.70 2.67 0.97
CA LEU A 121 4.82 1.31 1.50
C LEU A 121 4.00 0.32 0.66
N ALA A 122 2.75 0.64 0.34
CA ALA A 122 1.90 -0.22 -0.48
C ALA A 122 2.48 -0.38 -1.91
N THR A 123 3.05 0.69 -2.49
CA THR A 123 3.78 0.62 -3.76
C THR A 123 4.98 -0.32 -3.66
N HIS A 124 5.76 -0.22 -2.57
CA HIS A 124 6.87 -1.14 -2.33
C HIS A 124 6.42 -2.59 -2.24
N ARG A 125 5.29 -2.91 -1.61
CA ARG A 125 4.79 -4.28 -1.53
C ARG A 125 4.50 -4.88 -2.91
N PHE A 126 3.93 -4.10 -3.82
CA PHE A 126 3.77 -4.49 -5.23
C PHE A 126 5.11 -4.63 -5.95
N ALA A 127 6.02 -3.67 -5.76
CA ALA A 127 7.35 -3.71 -6.36
C ALA A 127 8.16 -4.93 -5.88
N ASN A 128 8.07 -5.27 -4.59
CA ASN A 128 8.71 -6.45 -4.01
C ASN A 128 8.15 -7.75 -4.60
N ALA A 129 6.83 -7.86 -4.75
CA ALA A 129 6.21 -9.02 -5.38
C ALA A 129 6.68 -9.18 -6.83
N LEU A 130 6.70 -8.11 -7.62
CA LEU A 130 7.17 -8.11 -9.00
C LEU A 130 8.66 -8.45 -9.11
N TRP A 131 9.48 -7.96 -8.19
CA TRP A 131 10.90 -8.28 -8.11
C TRP A 131 11.15 -9.78 -7.96
N HIS A 132 10.41 -10.42 -7.06
CA HIS A 132 10.50 -11.86 -6.82
C HIS A 132 9.87 -12.69 -7.94
N ASP A 133 8.93 -12.14 -8.69
CA ASP A 133 8.36 -12.76 -9.90
C ASP A 133 9.27 -12.57 -11.15
N GLY A 134 10.47 -11.98 -10.99
CA GLY A 134 11.42 -11.74 -12.08
C GLY A 134 11.10 -10.53 -12.96
N ARG A 135 10.04 -9.77 -12.66
CA ARG A 135 9.64 -8.54 -13.37
C ARG A 135 10.41 -7.32 -12.84
N ARG A 136 11.75 -7.41 -12.90
CA ARG A 136 12.66 -6.45 -12.25
C ARG A 136 12.52 -5.04 -12.78
N ASP A 137 12.38 -4.87 -14.10
CA ASP A 137 12.28 -3.54 -14.70
C ASP A 137 11.00 -2.80 -14.23
N PHE A 138 9.86 -3.50 -14.14
CA PHE A 138 8.65 -2.90 -13.63
C PHE A 138 8.75 -2.59 -12.12
N ALA A 139 9.42 -3.43 -11.35
CA ALA A 139 9.69 -3.16 -9.93
C ALA A 139 10.56 -1.92 -9.72
N LEU A 140 11.61 -1.74 -10.52
CA LEU A 140 12.47 -0.55 -10.50
C LEU A 140 11.73 0.70 -11.01
N PHE A 141 10.86 0.56 -12.00
CA PHE A 141 9.97 1.64 -12.42
C PHE A 141 9.10 2.12 -11.26
N LEU A 142 8.46 1.21 -10.52
CA LEU A 142 7.64 1.56 -9.35
C LEU A 142 8.47 2.24 -8.25
N GLN A 143 9.69 1.77 -7.97
CA GLN A 143 10.63 2.42 -7.05
C GLN A 143 10.92 3.85 -7.49
N SER A 144 11.26 4.06 -8.76
CA SER A 144 11.53 5.38 -9.32
C SER A 144 10.33 6.31 -9.22
N GLN A 145 9.11 5.82 -9.53
CA GLN A 145 7.90 6.62 -9.40
C GLN A 145 7.54 6.92 -7.93
N SER A 146 7.76 5.99 -7.01
CA SER A 146 7.60 6.22 -5.57
C SER A 146 8.55 7.31 -5.07
N SER A 147 9.82 7.24 -5.46
CA SER A 147 10.82 8.26 -5.14
C SER A 147 10.40 9.64 -5.65
N ARG A 148 9.97 9.73 -6.91
CA ARG A 148 9.51 10.98 -7.53
C ARG A 148 8.24 11.54 -6.87
N THR A 149 7.25 10.68 -6.63
CA THR A 149 5.89 11.10 -6.23
C THR A 149 5.75 11.28 -4.72
N PHE A 150 6.39 10.40 -3.96
CA PHE A 150 6.25 10.35 -2.50
C PHE A 150 7.50 10.82 -1.76
N ASN A 151 8.62 10.99 -2.46
CA ASN A 151 9.95 11.24 -1.88
C ASN A 151 10.36 10.11 -0.91
N VAL A 152 10.10 8.88 -1.33
CA VAL A 152 10.41 7.63 -0.61
C VAL A 152 11.04 6.65 -1.56
N ASP A 153 12.29 6.31 -1.29
CA ASP A 153 13.11 5.39 -2.08
C ASP A 153 13.32 4.09 -1.32
N ILE A 154 12.53 3.08 -1.61
CA ILE A 154 12.68 1.73 -1.04
C ILE A 154 13.02 0.77 -2.16
N HIS A 155 14.20 0.14 -2.08
CA HIS A 155 14.61 -0.85 -3.08
C HIS A 155 13.63 -2.04 -3.09
N PRO A 156 13.19 -2.53 -4.27
CA PRO A 156 12.20 -3.61 -4.36
C PRO A 156 12.60 -4.91 -3.66
N ALA A 157 13.89 -5.21 -3.54
CA ALA A 157 14.37 -6.40 -2.84
C ALA A 157 14.36 -6.28 -1.30
N ALA A 158 14.21 -5.07 -0.74
CA ALA A 158 14.12 -4.87 0.71
C ALA A 158 12.93 -5.65 1.29
N LYS A 159 13.11 -6.20 2.49
CA LYS A 159 12.10 -7.06 3.12
C LYS A 159 11.40 -6.30 4.25
N PHE A 160 10.09 -6.30 4.20
CA PHE A 160 9.25 -5.70 5.23
C PHE A 160 8.25 -6.71 5.79
N GLY A 161 8.15 -6.75 7.11
CA GLY A 161 7.02 -7.38 7.80
C GLY A 161 5.72 -6.61 7.58
N GLN A 162 4.69 -6.92 8.34
CA GLN A 162 3.38 -6.27 8.31
C GLN A 162 3.17 -5.32 9.49
N GLY A 163 2.13 -4.51 9.44
CA GLY A 163 1.83 -3.55 10.50
C GLY A 163 2.85 -2.41 10.57
N ILE A 164 3.32 -1.96 9.42
CA ILE A 164 4.32 -0.89 9.31
C ILE A 164 3.62 0.46 9.18
N MET A 165 4.07 1.42 9.98
CA MET A 165 3.69 2.83 9.86
C MET A 165 4.87 3.64 9.33
N ILE A 166 4.62 4.47 8.32
CA ILE A 166 5.58 5.48 7.84
C ILE A 166 4.92 6.85 7.94
N ASP A 167 5.37 7.63 8.91
CA ASP A 167 4.82 8.97 9.16
C ASP A 167 5.65 10.04 8.45
N HIS A 168 4.96 11.03 7.84
CA HIS A 168 5.51 12.09 6.98
C HIS A 168 6.31 11.58 5.77
N ALA A 169 7.05 10.50 5.89
CA ALA A 169 7.76 9.74 4.86
C ALA A 169 8.85 10.48 4.06
N THR A 170 8.86 11.81 4.04
CA THR A 170 9.77 12.61 3.21
C THR A 170 11.24 12.22 3.45
N GLY A 171 11.97 11.88 2.38
CA GLY A 171 13.41 11.63 2.44
C GLY A 171 13.80 10.27 3.00
N ILE A 172 12.91 9.29 3.02
CA ILE A 172 13.24 7.93 3.40
C ILE A 172 14.00 7.24 2.26
N VAL A 173 15.12 6.59 2.62
CA VAL A 173 15.92 5.76 1.70
C VAL A 173 16.20 4.41 2.35
N ILE A 174 15.78 3.33 1.71
CA ILE A 174 15.96 1.95 2.21
C ILE A 174 16.58 1.08 1.13
N GLY A 175 17.77 0.55 1.42
CA GLY A 175 18.58 -0.18 0.46
C GLY A 175 18.20 -1.65 0.28
N GLU A 176 18.77 -2.25 -0.74
CA GLU A 176 18.44 -3.56 -1.32
C GLU A 176 18.32 -4.69 -0.31
N THR A 177 19.27 -4.81 0.61
CA THR A 177 19.36 -5.95 1.54
C THR A 177 18.80 -5.61 2.93
N ALA A 178 18.15 -4.45 3.10
CA ALA A 178 17.52 -4.08 4.37
C ALA A 178 16.38 -5.06 4.73
N VAL A 179 16.26 -5.31 6.02
CA VAL A 179 15.17 -6.13 6.58
C VAL A 179 14.49 -5.35 7.69
N VAL A 180 13.18 -5.31 7.67
CA VAL A 180 12.36 -4.66 8.68
C VAL A 180 11.34 -5.68 9.20
N GLY A 181 11.33 -5.91 10.51
CA GLY A 181 10.37 -6.80 11.18
C GLY A 181 8.96 -6.23 11.24
N ASN A 182 8.05 -6.97 11.85
CA ASN A 182 6.66 -6.56 12.00
C ASN A 182 6.51 -5.36 12.95
N ASN A 183 5.43 -4.61 12.79
CA ASN A 183 4.99 -3.56 13.71
C ASN A 183 6.00 -2.42 13.92
N CYS A 184 6.87 -2.16 12.95
CA CYS A 184 7.81 -1.04 13.00
C CYS A 184 7.17 0.27 12.58
N SER A 185 7.72 1.38 13.09
CA SER A 185 7.32 2.74 12.75
C SER A 185 8.53 3.55 12.31
N PHE A 186 8.37 4.35 11.26
CA PHE A 186 9.39 5.22 10.70
C PHE A 186 8.89 6.66 10.65
N LEU A 187 9.75 7.60 11.04
CA LEU A 187 9.54 9.00 10.75
C LEU A 187 10.28 9.40 9.47
N HIS A 188 10.16 10.66 9.07
CA HIS A 188 10.82 11.19 7.86
C HIS A 188 12.36 11.18 7.96
N GLY A 189 13.03 11.20 6.80
CA GLY A 189 14.48 11.34 6.71
C GLY A 189 15.29 10.13 7.18
N VAL A 190 14.64 8.97 7.38
CA VAL A 190 15.33 7.75 7.81
C VAL A 190 16.09 7.11 6.65
N THR A 191 17.35 6.72 6.88
CA THR A 191 18.19 6.04 5.91
C THR A 191 18.66 4.67 6.42
N LEU A 192 18.15 3.60 5.83
CA LEU A 192 18.70 2.26 6.00
C LEU A 192 19.69 1.98 4.85
N GLY A 193 20.83 2.68 4.90
CA GLY A 193 21.87 2.67 3.87
C GLY A 193 22.95 1.63 4.12
N GLY A 194 23.79 1.39 3.11
CA GLY A 194 24.99 0.58 3.21
C GLY A 194 26.25 1.40 3.05
N SER A 195 27.43 0.84 3.41
CA SER A 195 28.73 1.52 3.32
C SER A 195 29.17 1.82 1.87
N GLY A 196 28.54 1.23 0.87
CA GLY A 196 28.89 1.36 -0.55
C GLY A 196 30.17 0.60 -0.95
N LYS A 197 30.83 -0.09 -0.03
CA LYS A 197 32.09 -0.82 -0.27
C LYS A 197 31.90 -2.33 -0.37
N ASP A 198 30.81 -2.83 0.23
CA ASP A 198 30.57 -4.27 0.30
C ASP A 198 29.58 -4.70 -0.78
N ILE A 199 29.85 -5.87 -1.37
CA ILE A 199 28.94 -6.58 -2.25
C ILE A 199 28.20 -7.63 -1.40
N GLY A 200 26.86 -7.68 -1.50
CA GLY A 200 26.02 -8.62 -0.76
C GLY A 200 25.23 -7.98 0.36
N ASP A 201 25.19 -8.61 1.53
CA ASP A 201 24.37 -8.14 2.66
C ASP A 201 25.03 -6.97 3.39
N ARG A 202 24.56 -5.75 3.11
CA ARG A 202 25.21 -4.49 3.52
C ARG A 202 24.28 -3.47 4.16
N HIS A 203 22.98 -3.78 4.32
CA HIS A 203 22.01 -2.83 4.87
C HIS A 203 21.50 -3.28 6.23
N PRO A 204 21.01 -2.36 7.08
CA PRO A 204 20.53 -2.64 8.43
C PRO A 204 19.43 -3.71 8.49
N LYS A 205 19.38 -4.41 9.63
CA LYS A 205 18.33 -5.36 10.01
C LYS A 205 17.62 -4.82 11.23
N ILE A 206 16.38 -4.41 11.03
CA ILE A 206 15.51 -3.86 12.06
C ILE A 206 14.62 -4.99 12.59
N GLY A 207 14.61 -5.18 13.90
CA GLY A 207 13.75 -6.15 14.57
C GLY A 207 12.27 -5.76 14.53
N GLU A 208 11.46 -6.46 15.31
CA GLU A 208 10.03 -6.18 15.42
C GLU A 208 9.75 -5.03 16.40
N SER A 209 8.66 -4.30 16.18
CA SER A 209 8.15 -3.25 17.08
C SER A 209 9.15 -2.12 17.37
N VAL A 210 10.00 -1.80 16.40
CA VAL A 210 10.99 -0.73 16.50
C VAL A 210 10.40 0.57 15.97
N LEU A 211 10.60 1.66 16.72
CA LEU A 211 10.38 3.03 16.26
C LEU A 211 11.73 3.65 15.86
N ILE A 212 11.83 4.12 14.61
CA ILE A 212 12.98 4.85 14.08
C ILE A 212 12.62 6.32 13.97
N GLY A 213 13.33 7.15 14.74
CA GLY A 213 13.10 8.58 14.80
C GLY A 213 13.49 9.32 13.52
N ALA A 214 13.09 10.59 13.44
CA ALA A 214 13.37 11.42 12.26
C ALA A 214 14.88 11.63 12.06
N GLY A 215 15.33 11.48 10.81
CA GLY A 215 16.73 11.73 10.43
C GLY A 215 17.73 10.67 10.86
N ALA A 216 17.29 9.50 11.32
CA ALA A 216 18.16 8.40 11.71
C ALA A 216 18.80 7.70 10.51
#